data_08ace88b30059af2893c8f407ccf9e6b
#
_entry.id   08ace88b30059af2893c8f407ccf9e6b
#
_cell.length_a   1.000
_cell.length_b   1.000
_cell.length_c   1.000
_cell.angle_alpha   90.00
_cell.angle_beta   90.00
_cell.angle_gamma   90.00
#
_symmetry.space_group_name_H-M   'P 1'
#
loop_
_entity.id
_entity.type
_entity.pdbx_description
1 polymer ?
#
loop_
_entity_poly.entity_id
_entity_poly.type
_entity_poly.pdbx_seq_one_letter_code
_entity_poly.pdbx_strand_id
1 'polypeptide(L)'
;MLDGHTAAVFVNFKQKPTKEELIQALVEFKGAPQELGLPNAPKQFIQYLEEDDRPQVALDVNYENGFGVSIGRLRKDAYFDWKFVGLSHNTVRGAAGGAVLMAELLKAKGYITAK
;
A
#
# COMPACT_ATOMS: atom_id res chain seq x y z
N MET A 1 19.87 6.54 4.99
CA MET A 1 18.70 5.65 5.07
C MET A 1 18.28 5.25 3.67
N LEU A 2 17.91 4.00 3.48
CA LEU A 2 17.44 3.52 2.18
C LEU A 2 16.11 4.19 1.82
N ASP A 3 15.77 4.17 0.54
CA ASP A 3 14.53 4.76 0.03
C ASP A 3 13.31 4.01 0.56
N GLY A 4 12.64 4.59 1.54
CA GLY A 4 11.43 3.98 2.11
C GLY A 4 10.92 4.77 3.28
N HIS A 5 9.60 4.90 3.38
CA HIS A 5 8.91 5.50 4.50
C HIS A 5 8.18 4.42 5.29
N THR A 6 8.50 4.34 6.59
CA THR A 6 7.85 3.43 7.52
C THR A 6 6.96 4.25 8.45
N ALA A 7 5.70 3.86 8.58
CA ALA A 7 4.74 4.52 9.44
C ALA A 7 4.19 3.56 10.48
N ALA A 8 4.13 4.00 11.74
CA ALA A 8 3.38 3.31 12.78
C ALA A 8 1.98 3.90 12.80
N VAL A 9 0.98 3.06 12.57
CA VAL A 9 -0.41 3.48 12.43
C VAL A 9 -1.25 2.91 13.58
N PHE A 10 -2.06 3.78 14.18
CA PHE A 10 -3.01 3.42 15.24
C PHE A 10 -4.39 3.81 14.77
N VAL A 11 -5.36 2.91 14.85
CA VAL A 11 -6.65 3.12 14.22
C VAL A 11 -7.80 2.60 15.09
N ASN A 12 -8.90 3.35 15.07
CA ASN A 12 -10.18 2.94 15.66
C ASN A 12 -11.19 2.75 14.56
N PHE A 13 -12.09 1.80 14.75
CA PHE A 13 -13.17 1.51 13.82
C PHE A 13 -14.54 1.70 14.49
N LYS A 14 -15.51 2.16 13.72
CA LYS A 14 -16.90 2.22 14.20
C LYS A 14 -17.46 0.82 14.44
N GLN A 15 -17.20 -0.09 13.51
CA GLN A 15 -17.51 -1.51 13.66
C GLN A 15 -16.20 -2.24 13.92
N LYS A 16 -16.15 -3.05 14.97
CA LYS A 16 -14.90 -3.69 15.43
C LYS A 16 -14.59 -4.93 14.58
N PRO A 17 -13.65 -4.85 13.63
CA PRO A 17 -13.30 -6.01 12.81
C PRO A 17 -12.39 -6.97 13.56
N THR A 18 -12.36 -8.22 13.12
CA THR A 18 -11.37 -9.18 13.57
C THR A 18 -10.05 -8.96 12.83
N LYS A 19 -8.97 -9.56 13.35
CA LYS A 19 -7.66 -9.50 12.68
C LYS A 19 -7.74 -10.07 11.27
N GLU A 20 -8.41 -11.20 11.11
CA GLU A 20 -8.56 -11.88 9.81
C GLU A 20 -9.33 -11.02 8.82
N GLU A 21 -10.37 -10.35 9.26
CA GLU A 21 -11.15 -9.44 8.42
C GLU A 21 -10.30 -8.26 7.94
N LEU A 22 -9.47 -7.70 8.83
CA LEU A 22 -8.59 -6.59 8.48
C LEU A 22 -7.53 -7.02 7.47
N ILE A 23 -6.89 -8.16 7.68
CA ILE A 23 -5.86 -8.67 6.77
C ILE A 23 -6.48 -8.94 5.41
N GLN A 24 -7.65 -9.57 5.37
CA GLN A 24 -8.34 -9.87 4.12
C GLN A 24 -8.69 -8.60 3.36
N ALA A 25 -9.22 -7.59 4.05
CA ALA A 25 -9.56 -6.32 3.44
C ALA A 25 -8.33 -5.62 2.84
N LEU A 26 -7.19 -5.68 3.53
CA LEU A 26 -5.95 -5.09 3.05
C LEU A 26 -5.42 -5.83 1.81
N VAL A 27 -5.38 -7.15 1.87
CA VAL A 27 -4.82 -7.97 0.78
C VAL A 27 -5.70 -7.91 -0.48
N GLU A 28 -7.01 -7.82 -0.31
CA GLU A 28 -7.96 -7.78 -1.43
C GLU A 28 -8.22 -6.37 -1.94
N PHE A 29 -7.68 -5.35 -1.30
CA PHE A 29 -7.92 -3.96 -1.71
C PHE A 29 -7.49 -3.74 -3.15
N LYS A 30 -8.39 -3.13 -3.93
CA LYS A 30 -8.13 -2.70 -5.30
C LYS A 30 -8.68 -1.30 -5.51
N GLY A 31 -7.86 -0.45 -6.11
CA GLY A 31 -8.28 0.88 -6.54
C GLY A 31 -8.49 0.90 -8.04
N ALA A 32 -8.84 2.07 -8.56
CA ALA A 32 -9.04 2.26 -10.00
C ALA A 32 -7.82 1.81 -10.84
N PRO A 33 -6.57 2.05 -10.43
CA PRO A 33 -5.42 1.57 -11.21
C PRO A 33 -5.40 0.06 -11.41
N GLN A 34 -5.77 -0.73 -10.39
CA GLN A 34 -5.82 -2.20 -10.49
C GLN A 34 -6.97 -2.64 -11.39
N GLU A 35 -8.14 -2.01 -11.23
CA GLU A 35 -9.32 -2.36 -12.03
C GLU A 35 -9.13 -2.04 -13.51
N LEU A 36 -8.42 -0.96 -13.82
CA LEU A 36 -8.14 -0.56 -15.20
C LEU A 36 -6.91 -1.27 -15.80
N GLY A 37 -6.15 -1.99 -14.99
CA GLY A 37 -4.95 -2.69 -15.45
C GLY A 37 -3.90 -1.76 -16.00
N LEU A 38 -3.65 -0.63 -15.36
CA LEU A 38 -2.68 0.36 -15.82
C LEU A 38 -1.27 -0.23 -15.88
N PRO A 39 -0.42 0.23 -16.85
CA PRO A 39 0.89 -0.38 -17.09
C PRO A 39 1.79 -0.49 -15.86
N ASN A 40 1.81 0.54 -15.00
CA ASN A 40 2.65 0.56 -13.80
C ASN A 40 1.89 0.27 -12.51
N ALA A 41 0.60 -0.06 -12.59
CA ALA A 41 -0.19 -0.38 -11.41
C ALA A 41 0.24 -1.73 -10.83
N PRO A 42 0.47 -1.83 -9.52
CA PRO A 42 0.70 -3.14 -8.90
C PRO A 42 -0.54 -4.01 -9.03
N LYS A 43 -0.35 -5.29 -9.27
CA LYS A 43 -1.45 -6.25 -9.37
C LYS A 43 -2.13 -6.43 -8.02
N GLN A 44 -1.35 -6.59 -6.97
CA GLN A 44 -1.81 -6.57 -5.59
C GLN A 44 -1.18 -5.37 -4.90
N PHE A 45 -1.99 -4.36 -4.63
CA PHE A 45 -1.48 -3.08 -4.13
C PHE A 45 -0.84 -3.23 -2.74
N ILE A 46 -1.49 -3.96 -1.83
CA ILE A 46 -1.04 -4.11 -0.46
C ILE A 46 -0.72 -5.57 -0.20
N GLN A 47 0.49 -5.85 0.29
CA GLN A 47 0.82 -7.15 0.86
C GLN A 47 0.83 -7.09 2.38
N TYR A 48 0.42 -8.17 3.01
CA TYR A 48 0.53 -8.33 4.45
C TYR A 48 1.62 -9.35 4.78
N LEU A 49 2.55 -8.96 5.65
CA LEU A 49 3.68 -9.79 6.07
C LEU A 49 3.44 -10.26 7.50
N GLU A 50 3.46 -11.57 7.71
CA GLU A 50 3.12 -12.16 9.00
C GLU A 50 4.29 -12.19 9.99
N GLU A 51 5.53 -12.09 9.51
CA GLU A 51 6.70 -12.10 10.37
C GLU A 51 6.74 -10.87 11.28
N ASP A 52 7.12 -11.07 12.54
CA ASP A 52 7.11 -10.00 13.54
C ASP A 52 8.13 -8.90 13.28
N ASP A 53 9.14 -9.17 12.47
CA ASP A 53 10.20 -8.23 12.12
C ASP A 53 9.99 -7.55 10.76
N ARG A 54 8.83 -7.72 10.14
CA ARG A 54 8.50 -7.16 8.84
C ARG A 54 7.33 -6.18 8.92
N PRO A 55 7.22 -5.14 8.11
CA PRO A 55 8.07 -4.86 6.94
C PRO A 55 9.42 -4.24 7.32
N GLN A 56 10.42 -4.51 6.48
CA GLN A 56 11.76 -3.92 6.57
C GLN A 56 12.09 -3.22 5.25
N VAL A 57 12.66 -2.03 5.32
CA VAL A 57 12.99 -1.26 4.12
C VAL A 57 13.87 -2.08 3.17
N ALA A 58 14.93 -2.69 3.69
CA ALA A 58 15.88 -3.43 2.86
C ALA A 58 15.25 -4.63 2.13
N LEU A 59 14.20 -5.24 2.70
CA LEU A 59 13.59 -6.45 2.15
C LEU A 59 12.32 -6.16 1.35
N ASP A 60 11.56 -5.14 1.73
CA ASP A 60 10.18 -5.00 1.27
C ASP A 60 9.89 -3.73 0.47
N VAL A 61 10.83 -2.77 0.42
CA VAL A 61 10.57 -1.48 -0.22
C VAL A 61 10.27 -1.62 -1.72
N ASN A 62 10.83 -2.63 -2.38
CA ASN A 62 10.66 -2.84 -3.81
C ASN A 62 9.47 -3.75 -4.18
N TYR A 63 8.60 -4.05 -3.23
CA TYR A 63 7.39 -4.82 -3.52
C TYR A 63 6.62 -4.19 -4.69
N GLU A 64 6.25 -4.99 -5.67
CA GLU A 64 5.58 -4.54 -6.90
C GLU A 64 6.36 -3.39 -7.57
N ASN A 65 7.67 -3.55 -7.70
CA ASN A 65 8.59 -2.56 -8.30
C ASN A 65 8.55 -1.19 -7.61
N GLY A 66 8.25 -1.16 -6.32
CA GLY A 66 8.16 0.07 -5.54
C GLY A 66 6.80 0.77 -5.60
N PHE A 67 5.83 0.24 -6.35
CA PHE A 67 4.48 0.81 -6.42
C PHE A 67 3.52 0.27 -5.36
N GLY A 68 3.85 -0.86 -4.74
CA GLY A 68 3.03 -1.47 -3.72
C GLY A 68 3.32 -0.96 -2.32
N VAL A 69 2.47 -1.34 -1.38
CA VAL A 69 2.60 -1.01 0.04
C VAL A 69 2.70 -2.31 0.82
N SER A 70 3.63 -2.37 1.76
CA SER A 70 3.79 -3.53 2.65
C SER A 70 3.28 -3.17 4.04
N ILE A 71 2.44 -4.02 4.60
CA ILE A 71 1.90 -3.86 5.95
C ILE A 71 2.24 -5.09 6.76
N GLY A 72 2.62 -4.88 8.00
CA GLY A 72 2.89 -5.96 8.94
C GLY A 72 2.62 -5.55 10.36
N ARG A 73 2.81 -6.49 11.27
CA ARG A 73 2.66 -6.27 12.70
C ARG A 73 1.28 -5.75 13.10
N LEU A 74 0.24 -6.26 12.47
CA LEU A 74 -1.13 -5.94 12.85
C LEU A 74 -1.44 -6.61 14.21
N ARG A 75 -1.74 -5.80 15.20
CA ARG A 75 -1.97 -6.26 16.57
C ARG A 75 -2.88 -5.29 17.31
N LYS A 76 -3.50 -5.78 18.37
CA LYS A 76 -4.34 -4.93 19.22
C LYS A 76 -3.49 -3.92 19.98
N ASP A 77 -4.05 -2.74 20.20
CA ASP A 77 -3.44 -1.69 21.00
C ASP A 77 -4.20 -1.52 22.31
N ALA A 78 -3.53 -0.93 23.31
CA ALA A 78 -4.14 -0.67 24.62
C ALA A 78 -5.16 0.46 24.59
N TYR A 79 -4.97 1.46 23.73
CA TYR A 79 -5.81 2.65 23.64
C TYR A 79 -6.64 2.71 22.38
N PHE A 80 -6.11 2.21 21.25
CA PHE A 80 -6.80 2.15 19.97
C PHE A 80 -7.22 0.71 19.68
N ASP A 81 -8.07 0.52 18.70
CA ASP A 81 -8.53 -0.84 18.36
C ASP A 81 -7.40 -1.70 17.83
N TRP A 82 -6.62 -1.14 16.89
CA TRP A 82 -5.54 -1.85 16.21
C TRP A 82 -4.37 -0.94 15.93
N LYS A 83 -3.20 -1.53 15.78
CA LYS A 83 -1.97 -0.85 15.33
C LYS A 83 -1.23 -1.75 14.36
N PHE A 84 -0.54 -1.11 13.43
CA PHE A 84 0.27 -1.82 12.46
C PHE A 84 1.39 -0.94 11.93
N VAL A 85 2.29 -1.52 11.14
CA VAL A 85 3.40 -0.82 10.49
C VAL A 85 3.20 -0.90 8.98
N GLY A 86 3.27 0.25 8.32
CA GLY A 86 3.20 0.34 6.87
C GLY A 86 4.50 0.84 6.28
N LEU A 87 4.85 0.33 5.10
CA LEU A 87 6.06 0.71 4.37
C LEU A 87 5.72 0.98 2.91
N SER A 88 6.19 2.11 2.39
CA SER A 88 6.08 2.43 0.97
C SER A 88 7.38 3.04 0.47
N HIS A 89 7.63 2.90 -0.84
CA HIS A 89 8.80 3.50 -1.49
C HIS A 89 8.57 5.00 -1.66
N ASN A 90 9.46 5.82 -1.11
CA ASN A 90 9.23 7.27 -1.06
C ASN A 90 9.47 7.97 -2.41
N THR A 91 10.29 7.44 -3.30
CA THR A 91 10.56 8.05 -4.60
C THR A 91 9.75 7.43 -5.74
N VAL A 92 9.41 6.16 -5.65
CA VAL A 92 8.56 5.50 -6.64
C VAL A 92 7.09 5.73 -6.29
N ARG A 93 6.57 5.08 -5.25
CA ARG A 93 5.15 5.24 -4.87
C ARG A 93 4.82 6.67 -4.47
N GLY A 94 5.68 7.28 -3.67
CA GLY A 94 5.43 8.57 -3.05
C GLY A 94 5.80 9.79 -3.91
N ALA A 95 6.41 9.61 -5.06
CA ALA A 95 6.86 10.74 -5.88
C ALA A 95 6.75 10.44 -7.37
N ALA A 96 7.89 10.22 -8.06
CA ALA A 96 7.93 10.12 -9.52
C ALA A 96 7.05 8.99 -10.07
N GLY A 97 7.10 7.82 -9.46
CA GLY A 97 6.28 6.69 -9.88
C GLY A 97 4.79 6.95 -9.73
N GLY A 98 4.40 7.57 -8.60
CA GLY A 98 3.01 7.97 -8.37
C GLY A 98 2.52 8.98 -9.40
N ALA A 99 3.37 9.93 -9.81
CA ALA A 99 3.04 10.88 -10.85
C ALA A 99 2.83 10.19 -12.21
N VAL A 100 3.68 9.25 -12.57
CA VAL A 100 3.54 8.45 -13.80
C VAL A 100 2.23 7.66 -13.76
N LEU A 101 1.94 6.99 -12.65
CA LEU A 101 0.71 6.21 -12.49
C LEU A 101 -0.53 7.11 -12.60
N MET A 102 -0.48 8.32 -12.05
CA MET A 102 -1.57 9.30 -12.18
C MET A 102 -1.79 9.67 -13.65
N ALA A 103 -0.72 9.89 -14.42
CA ALA A 103 -0.83 10.18 -15.83
C ALA A 103 -1.48 9.01 -16.61
N GLU A 104 -1.10 7.77 -16.28
CA GLU A 104 -1.72 6.58 -16.86
C GLU A 104 -3.23 6.52 -16.55
N LEU A 105 -3.59 6.84 -15.31
CA LEU A 105 -5.00 6.87 -14.89
C LEU A 105 -5.78 7.93 -15.66
N LEU A 106 -5.23 9.15 -15.78
CA LEU A 106 -5.88 10.23 -16.50
C LEU A 106 -6.05 9.91 -17.98
N LYS A 107 -5.06 9.26 -18.59
CA LYS A 107 -5.17 8.79 -19.97
C LYS A 107 -6.28 7.74 -20.11
N ALA A 108 -6.30 6.74 -19.22
CA ALA A 108 -7.30 5.68 -19.27
C ALA A 108 -8.72 6.21 -19.09
N LYS A 109 -8.89 7.27 -18.31
CA LYS A 109 -10.19 7.92 -18.09
C LYS A 109 -10.54 8.99 -19.12
N GLY A 110 -9.67 9.22 -20.10
CA GLY A 110 -9.93 10.15 -21.18
C GLY A 110 -9.69 11.62 -20.87
N TYR A 111 -9.04 11.94 -19.75
CA TYR A 111 -8.71 13.34 -19.41
C TYR A 111 -7.55 13.89 -20.24
N ILE A 112 -6.64 13.02 -20.68
CA ILE A 112 -5.53 13.39 -21.56
C ILE A 112 -5.48 12.44 -22.74
N THR A 113 -5.04 12.96 -23.89
CA THR A 113 -4.91 12.17 -25.12
C THR A 113 -3.54 12.40 -25.71
N ALA A 114 -3.04 11.39 -26.45
CA ALA A 114 -1.79 11.52 -27.20
C ALA A 114 -1.99 12.52 -28.34
N LYS A 115 -0.99 13.38 -28.55
CA LYS A 115 -0.98 14.33 -29.68
C LYS A 115 -0.38 13.68 -30.91
#